data_db1352492bc040679ea74984ebd0065d
#
_entry.id   db1352492bc040679ea74984ebd0065d
#
_cell.length_a   1.000
_cell.length_b   1.000
_cell.length_c   1.000
_cell.angle_alpha   90.00
_cell.angle_beta   90.00
_cell.angle_gamma   90.00
#
_symmetry.space_group_name_H-M   'P 1'
#
loop_
_entity.id
_entity.type
_entity.pdbx_description
1 polymer ?
#
loop_
_entity_poly.entity_id
_entity_poly.type
_entity_poly.pdbx_seq_one_letter_code
_entity_poly.pdbx_strand_id
1 'polypeptide(L)'
;MTGVLLDTDLGPLGADHTDAGITALHWGPGNLTTGPLADTLRRELAAYFAGSPAGFSVPLALSGSPFQQAFLKALIAIPYGETRTYGDLARQLGVSAQAIGQACGANPIPIVIPCHRVLGASGLGGFSGPRGIEDKIALLKRESAAGLLI
;
A
#
# COMPACT_ATOMS: atom_id res chain seq x y z
N MET A 1 7.63 -8.00 20.45
CA MET A 1 6.18 -8.25 20.46
C MET A 1 5.84 -9.32 19.46
N THR A 2 5.07 -10.29 19.88
CA THR A 2 4.70 -11.43 19.04
C THR A 2 3.78 -10.98 17.91
N GLY A 3 4.09 -11.39 16.68
CA GLY A 3 3.27 -11.11 15.51
C GLY A 3 3.56 -9.78 14.83
N VAL A 4 4.40 -8.92 15.40
CA VAL A 4 4.84 -7.70 14.72
C VAL A 4 6.03 -8.04 13.82
N LEU A 5 5.91 -7.68 12.55
CA LEU A 5 6.91 -7.99 11.55
C LEU A 5 8.05 -6.96 11.55
N LEU A 6 7.70 -5.69 11.67
CA LEU A 6 8.65 -4.58 11.62
C LEU A 6 8.09 -3.37 12.35
N ASP A 7 8.92 -2.70 13.14
CA ASP A 7 8.61 -1.38 13.69
C ASP A 7 9.07 -0.31 12.72
N THR A 8 8.20 0.66 12.45
CA THR A 8 8.49 1.79 11.55
C THR A 8 8.19 3.11 12.26
N ASP A 9 8.61 4.21 11.66
CA ASP A 9 8.27 5.54 12.16
C ASP A 9 6.77 5.85 12.05
N LEU A 10 6.01 5.04 11.32
CA LEU A 10 4.55 5.15 11.25
C LEU A 10 3.84 4.16 12.18
N GLY A 11 4.59 3.35 12.92
CA GLY A 11 4.07 2.38 13.86
C GLY A 11 4.46 0.95 13.52
N PRO A 12 4.05 -0.03 14.35
CA PRO A 12 4.36 -1.43 14.13
C PRO A 12 3.52 -2.01 12.99
N LEU A 13 4.16 -2.77 12.10
CA LEU A 13 3.50 -3.45 10.98
C LEU A 13 3.49 -4.94 11.20
N GLY A 14 2.35 -5.56 10.91
CA GLY A 14 2.19 -7.00 10.86
C GLY A 14 1.58 -7.42 9.54
N ALA A 15 1.68 -8.70 9.23
CA ALA A 15 1.16 -9.25 7.98
C ALA A 15 0.48 -10.57 8.19
N ASP A 16 -0.48 -10.87 7.33
CA ASP A 16 -1.11 -12.18 7.24
C ASP A 16 -0.75 -12.82 5.90
N HIS A 17 -0.77 -14.13 5.86
CA HIS A 17 -0.39 -14.89 4.67
C HIS A 17 -1.15 -16.21 4.57
N THR A 18 -1.13 -16.75 3.35
CA THR A 18 -1.46 -18.13 3.05
C THR A 18 -0.29 -18.74 2.29
N ASP A 19 -0.40 -20.00 1.88
CA ASP A 19 0.63 -20.64 1.06
C ASP A 19 0.85 -19.91 -0.28
N ALA A 20 -0.15 -19.16 -0.74
CA ALA A 20 -0.07 -18.42 -2.00
C ALA A 20 0.69 -17.08 -1.88
N GLY A 21 0.88 -16.55 -0.67
CA GLY A 21 1.60 -15.30 -0.46
C GLY A 21 0.96 -14.42 0.61
N ILE A 22 1.32 -13.15 0.60
CA ILE A 22 0.80 -12.15 1.54
C ILE A 22 -0.66 -11.86 1.23
N THR A 23 -1.50 -11.89 2.25
CA THR A 23 -2.93 -11.57 2.13
C THR A 23 -3.30 -10.25 2.75
N ALA A 24 -2.53 -9.75 3.73
CA ALA A 24 -2.80 -8.49 4.41
C ALA A 24 -1.53 -7.90 5.00
N LEU A 25 -1.49 -6.58 5.05
CA LEU A 25 -0.50 -5.81 5.79
C LEU A 25 -1.27 -4.76 6.60
N HIS A 26 -0.98 -4.66 7.89
CA HIS A 26 -1.73 -3.76 8.76
C HIS A 26 -0.86 -3.30 9.93
N TRP A 27 -1.33 -2.28 10.62
CA TRP A 27 -0.69 -1.79 11.85
C TRP A 27 -1.11 -2.70 12.99
N GLY A 28 -0.13 -3.38 13.59
CA GLY A 28 -0.36 -4.33 14.65
C GLY A 28 0.12 -5.74 14.29
N PRO A 29 -0.17 -6.74 15.13
CA PRO A 29 0.30 -8.10 14.90
C PRO A 29 -0.48 -8.81 13.79
N GLY A 30 0.20 -9.77 13.12
CA GLY A 30 -0.39 -10.64 12.12
C GLY A 30 0.05 -12.09 12.30
N ASN A 31 -0.39 -12.97 11.41
CA ASN A 31 -0.07 -14.39 11.50
C ASN A 31 1.27 -14.78 10.84
N LEU A 32 1.87 -13.86 10.07
CA LEU A 32 3.18 -14.09 9.45
C LEU A 32 4.27 -13.64 10.41
N THR A 33 5.00 -14.58 11.01
CA THR A 33 5.97 -14.25 12.05
C THR A 33 7.40 -14.64 11.71
N THR A 34 7.60 -15.78 11.02
CA THR A 34 8.93 -16.31 10.72
C THR A 34 8.93 -16.94 9.32
N GLY A 35 10.13 -17.26 8.84
CA GLY A 35 10.32 -17.96 7.59
C GLY A 35 10.71 -17.07 6.44
N PRO A 36 10.96 -17.67 5.25
CA PRO A 36 11.47 -16.91 4.09
C PRO A 36 10.55 -15.78 3.64
N LEU A 37 9.23 -16.00 3.67
CA LEU A 37 8.26 -14.97 3.28
C LEU A 37 8.32 -13.77 4.24
N ALA A 38 8.37 -14.02 5.55
CA ALA A 38 8.50 -12.97 6.56
C ALA A 38 9.83 -12.22 6.39
N ASP A 39 10.91 -12.94 6.17
CA ASP A 39 12.24 -12.34 6.02
C ASP A 39 12.29 -11.43 4.79
N THR A 40 11.72 -11.88 3.67
CA THR A 40 11.66 -11.08 2.44
C THR A 40 10.83 -9.83 2.64
N LEU A 41 9.63 -9.96 3.19
CA LEU A 41 8.75 -8.81 3.40
C LEU A 41 9.37 -7.81 4.38
N ARG A 42 9.95 -8.29 5.47
CA ARG A 42 10.61 -7.42 6.46
C ARG A 42 11.76 -6.65 5.82
N ARG A 43 12.57 -7.32 5.04
CA ARG A 43 13.71 -6.69 4.35
C ARG A 43 13.24 -5.63 3.36
N GLU A 44 12.21 -5.95 2.57
CA GLU A 44 11.70 -5.02 1.55
C GLU A 44 11.00 -3.82 2.20
N LEU A 45 10.24 -4.01 3.26
CA LEU A 45 9.65 -2.91 4.01
C LEU A 45 10.71 -2.04 4.66
N ALA A 46 11.73 -2.63 5.28
CA ALA A 46 12.83 -1.87 5.88
C ALA A 46 13.55 -1.03 4.82
N ALA A 47 13.79 -1.59 3.65
CA ALA A 47 14.40 -0.85 2.54
C ALA A 47 13.51 0.30 2.08
N TYR A 48 12.20 0.08 1.96
CA TYR A 48 11.25 1.13 1.58
C TYR A 48 11.30 2.29 2.59
N PHE A 49 11.22 1.99 3.88
CA PHE A 49 11.27 3.01 4.93
C PHE A 49 12.63 3.69 5.04
N ALA A 50 13.68 3.08 4.51
CA ALA A 50 15.00 3.71 4.39
C ALA A 50 15.16 4.54 3.11
N GLY A 51 14.13 4.63 2.27
CA GLY A 51 14.13 5.47 1.07
C GLY A 51 14.47 4.74 -0.23
N SER A 52 14.53 3.41 -0.23
CA SER A 52 14.82 2.66 -1.44
C SER A 52 13.63 2.66 -2.40
N PRO A 53 13.83 2.95 -3.71
CA PRO A 53 12.78 2.87 -4.71
C PRO A 53 12.64 1.48 -5.34
N ALA A 54 13.30 0.46 -4.80
CA ALA A 54 13.40 -0.85 -5.44
C ALA A 54 12.07 -1.60 -5.56
N GLY A 55 11.10 -1.28 -4.71
CA GLY A 55 9.79 -1.93 -4.75
C GLY A 55 9.73 -3.25 -4.01
N PHE A 56 8.69 -4.03 -4.30
CA PHE A 56 8.39 -5.26 -3.57
C PHE A 56 8.32 -6.43 -4.55
N SER A 57 9.02 -7.51 -4.22
CA SER A 57 9.02 -8.75 -4.99
C SER A 57 8.28 -9.87 -4.28
N VAL A 58 7.92 -9.67 -3.03
CA VAL A 58 7.23 -10.68 -2.22
C VAL A 58 5.93 -11.12 -2.90
N PRO A 59 5.64 -12.43 -2.96
CA PRO A 59 4.40 -12.89 -3.59
C PRO A 59 3.18 -12.43 -2.82
N LEU A 60 2.16 -11.99 -3.57
CA LEU A 60 0.90 -11.50 -3.02
C LEU A 60 -0.21 -12.47 -3.40
N ALA A 61 -1.08 -12.78 -2.44
CA ALA A 61 -2.27 -13.59 -2.67
C ALA A 61 -3.48 -12.67 -2.76
N LEU A 62 -3.75 -12.17 -3.97
CA LEU A 62 -4.85 -11.26 -4.22
C LEU A 62 -6.17 -12.01 -4.33
N SER A 63 -7.22 -11.47 -3.72
CA SER A 63 -8.56 -12.04 -3.77
C SER A 63 -9.59 -10.94 -3.98
N GLY A 64 -10.87 -11.32 -4.04
CA GLY A 64 -11.95 -10.38 -4.26
C GLY A 64 -12.53 -10.48 -5.67
N SER A 65 -13.40 -9.53 -6.00
CA SER A 65 -14.06 -9.49 -7.30
C SER A 65 -13.07 -9.26 -8.44
N PRO A 66 -13.45 -9.56 -9.69
CA PRO A 66 -12.61 -9.21 -10.84
C PRO A 66 -12.26 -7.74 -10.89
N PHE A 67 -13.20 -6.84 -10.54
CA PHE A 67 -12.91 -5.42 -10.45
C PHE A 67 -11.86 -5.12 -9.38
N GLN A 68 -12.01 -5.67 -8.17
CA GLN A 68 -11.06 -5.42 -7.08
C GLN A 68 -9.66 -5.88 -7.48
N GLN A 69 -9.53 -7.05 -8.08
CA GLN A 69 -8.24 -7.55 -8.53
C GLN A 69 -7.63 -6.68 -9.63
N ALA A 70 -8.44 -6.23 -10.59
CA ALA A 70 -7.98 -5.31 -11.64
C ALA A 70 -7.51 -3.98 -11.05
N PHE A 71 -8.25 -3.47 -10.06
CA PHE A 71 -7.89 -2.24 -9.36
C PHE A 71 -6.56 -2.38 -8.62
N LEU A 72 -6.37 -3.47 -7.87
CA LEU A 72 -5.11 -3.70 -7.15
C LEU A 72 -3.91 -3.78 -8.10
N LYS A 73 -4.08 -4.44 -9.25
CA LYS A 73 -3.03 -4.49 -10.28
C LYS A 73 -2.74 -3.12 -10.86
N ALA A 74 -3.76 -2.28 -11.04
CA ALA A 74 -3.56 -0.92 -11.52
C ALA A 74 -2.76 -0.08 -10.52
N LEU A 75 -3.00 -0.26 -9.21
CA LEU A 75 -2.21 0.39 -8.17
C LEU A 75 -0.75 -0.05 -8.21
N ILE A 76 -0.51 -1.35 -8.31
CA ILE A 76 0.85 -1.90 -8.35
C ILE A 76 1.65 -1.31 -9.51
N ALA A 77 0.97 -0.96 -10.61
CA ALA A 77 1.60 -0.39 -11.79
C ALA A 77 1.99 1.09 -11.62
N ILE A 78 1.56 1.78 -10.56
CA ILE A 78 1.95 3.17 -10.32
C ILE A 78 3.38 3.19 -9.78
N PRO A 79 4.34 3.79 -10.52
CA PRO A 79 5.74 3.76 -10.11
C PRO A 79 6.01 4.54 -8.83
N TYR A 80 7.08 4.19 -8.16
CA TYR A 80 7.61 4.94 -7.02
C TYR A 80 7.83 6.39 -7.44
N GLY A 81 7.38 7.32 -6.61
CA GLY A 81 7.52 8.76 -6.88
C GLY A 81 6.45 9.35 -7.79
N GLU A 82 5.54 8.52 -8.32
CA GLU A 82 4.46 8.99 -9.18
C GLU A 82 3.11 8.85 -8.50
N THR A 83 2.13 9.59 -9.00
CA THR A 83 0.77 9.56 -8.48
C THR A 83 -0.22 9.50 -9.63
N ARG A 84 -1.44 9.06 -9.32
CA ARG A 84 -2.59 9.10 -10.22
C ARG A 84 -3.77 9.69 -9.44
N THR A 85 -4.73 10.26 -10.13
CA THR A 85 -5.96 10.71 -9.47
C THR A 85 -6.99 9.60 -9.45
N TYR A 86 -7.99 9.73 -8.57
CA TYR A 86 -9.14 8.83 -8.59
C TYR A 86 -9.80 8.84 -9.99
N GLY A 87 -9.89 10.03 -10.62
CA GLY A 87 -10.42 10.16 -11.97
C GLY A 87 -9.61 9.43 -13.03
N ASP A 88 -8.28 9.45 -12.92
CA ASP A 88 -7.39 8.72 -13.85
C ASP A 88 -7.71 7.22 -13.83
N LEU A 89 -7.79 6.64 -12.64
CA LEU A 89 -8.08 5.23 -12.47
C LEU A 89 -9.51 4.89 -12.86
N ALA A 90 -10.45 5.78 -12.56
CA ALA A 90 -11.84 5.61 -12.96
C ALA A 90 -11.97 5.50 -14.49
N ARG A 91 -11.29 6.35 -15.22
CA ARG A 91 -11.26 6.29 -16.68
C ARG A 91 -10.59 5.03 -17.19
N GLN A 92 -9.47 4.66 -16.59
CA GLN A 92 -8.72 3.46 -16.96
C GLN A 92 -9.55 2.18 -16.79
N LEU A 93 -10.32 2.11 -15.70
CA LEU A 93 -11.06 0.90 -15.33
C LEU A 93 -12.54 0.95 -15.74
N GLY A 94 -13.02 2.07 -16.29
CA GLY A 94 -14.38 2.21 -16.74
C GLY A 94 -15.41 2.25 -15.60
N VAL A 95 -15.06 2.85 -14.47
CA VAL A 95 -15.92 2.96 -13.28
C VAL A 95 -15.96 4.40 -12.79
N SER A 96 -16.77 4.66 -11.75
CA SER A 96 -16.83 5.99 -11.13
C SER A 96 -15.63 6.25 -10.23
N ALA A 97 -15.30 7.53 -10.01
CA ALA A 97 -14.27 7.91 -9.05
C ALA A 97 -14.64 7.46 -7.63
N GLN A 98 -15.93 7.43 -7.30
CA GLN A 98 -16.40 6.94 -6.01
C GLN A 98 -16.06 5.46 -5.82
N ALA A 99 -16.24 4.65 -6.88
CA ALA A 99 -15.88 3.22 -6.83
C ALA A 99 -14.38 3.04 -6.58
N ILE A 100 -13.54 3.90 -7.18
CA ILE A 100 -12.09 3.87 -6.94
C ILE A 100 -11.78 4.21 -5.48
N GLY A 101 -12.43 5.24 -4.93
CA GLY A 101 -12.24 5.60 -3.52
C GLY A 101 -12.61 4.48 -2.57
N GLN A 102 -13.72 3.80 -2.82
CA GLN A 102 -14.15 2.65 -2.02
C GLN A 102 -13.16 1.49 -2.14
N ALA A 103 -12.66 1.24 -3.34
CA ALA A 103 -11.68 0.18 -3.58
C ALA A 103 -10.34 0.48 -2.88
N CYS A 104 -9.92 1.75 -2.84
CA CYS A 104 -8.74 2.16 -2.07
C CYS A 104 -8.90 1.83 -0.58
N GLY A 105 -10.07 2.13 -0.02
CA GLY A 105 -10.34 1.83 1.39
C GLY A 105 -10.37 0.34 1.70
N ALA A 106 -10.59 -0.49 0.70
CA ALA A 106 -10.63 -1.95 0.83
C ALA A 106 -9.29 -2.63 0.49
N ASN A 107 -8.23 -1.87 0.22
CA ASN A 107 -6.91 -2.43 -0.09
C ASN A 107 -6.37 -3.19 1.13
N PRO A 108 -6.16 -4.52 1.02
CA PRO A 108 -5.72 -5.32 2.16
C PRO A 108 -4.22 -5.21 2.45
N ILE A 109 -3.42 -4.70 1.51
CA ILE A 109 -1.95 -4.69 1.62
C ILE A 109 -1.41 -3.28 1.33
N PRO A 110 -1.75 -2.29 2.18
CA PRO A 110 -1.28 -0.92 1.97
C PRO A 110 0.26 -0.85 1.99
N ILE A 111 0.83 0.16 1.41
CA ILE A 111 2.26 0.38 1.23
C ILE A 111 2.81 -0.50 0.11
N VAL A 112 2.68 -1.82 0.21
CA VAL A 112 3.09 -2.76 -0.84
C VAL A 112 2.25 -2.57 -2.09
N ILE A 113 0.92 -2.50 -1.92
CA ILE A 113 0.02 -2.07 -2.98
C ILE A 113 -0.27 -0.59 -2.73
N PRO A 114 0.26 0.31 -3.55
CA PRO A 114 0.44 1.71 -3.17
C PRO A 114 -0.82 2.57 -3.31
N CYS A 115 -1.86 2.31 -2.54
CA CYS A 115 -3.06 3.15 -2.56
C CYS A 115 -2.78 4.59 -2.11
N HIS A 116 -1.68 4.84 -1.40
CA HIS A 116 -1.26 6.20 -1.03
C HIS A 116 -0.86 7.04 -2.25
N ARG A 117 -0.60 6.42 -3.41
CA ARG A 117 -0.25 7.12 -4.66
C ARG A 117 -1.47 7.59 -5.45
N VAL A 118 -2.68 7.40 -4.91
CA VAL A 118 -3.91 7.86 -5.55
C VAL A 118 -4.42 9.10 -4.82
N LEU A 119 -4.60 10.19 -5.58
CA LEU A 119 -4.94 11.50 -5.04
C LEU A 119 -6.31 11.97 -5.55
N GLY A 120 -6.94 12.87 -4.81
CA GLY A 120 -8.11 13.58 -5.29
C GLY A 120 -7.73 14.65 -6.33
N ALA A 121 -8.70 15.10 -7.09
CA ALA A 121 -8.47 16.12 -8.11
C ALA A 121 -8.00 17.46 -7.53
N SER A 122 -8.42 17.78 -6.31
CA SER A 122 -8.11 19.05 -5.65
C SER A 122 -7.49 18.87 -4.26
N GLY A 123 -7.07 17.64 -3.91
CA GLY A 123 -6.48 17.37 -2.60
C GLY A 123 -5.92 15.97 -2.53
N LEU A 124 -5.45 15.58 -1.35
CA LEU A 124 -4.73 14.31 -1.16
C LEU A 124 -5.64 13.08 -1.06
N GLY A 125 -6.93 13.26 -0.79
CA GLY A 125 -7.82 12.14 -0.50
C GLY A 125 -7.53 11.53 0.86
N GLY A 126 -8.11 10.35 1.12
CA GLY A 126 -7.96 9.66 2.40
C GLY A 126 -6.88 8.58 2.41
N PHE A 127 -6.65 8.00 3.58
CA PHE A 127 -5.76 6.87 3.75
C PHE A 127 -6.17 6.08 5.00
N SER A 128 -5.93 4.77 4.98
CA SER A 128 -6.36 3.85 6.04
C SER A 128 -5.34 3.64 7.16
N GLY A 129 -4.23 4.38 7.19
CA GLY A 129 -3.24 4.29 8.26
C GLY A 129 -3.77 4.86 9.58
N PRO A 130 -3.08 4.61 10.71
CA PRO A 130 -3.55 5.02 12.05
C PRO A 130 -3.78 6.53 12.20
N ARG A 131 -3.01 7.34 11.47
CA ARG A 131 -3.13 8.81 11.49
C ARG A 131 -3.76 9.36 10.22
N GLY A 132 -4.39 8.49 9.40
CA GLY A 132 -5.11 8.89 8.21
C GLY A 132 -4.24 9.62 7.21
N ILE A 133 -4.64 10.83 6.83
CA ILE A 133 -3.96 11.62 5.82
C ILE A 133 -2.51 11.96 6.19
N GLU A 134 -2.18 12.05 7.48
CA GLU A 134 -0.81 12.32 7.90
C GLU A 134 0.13 11.18 7.49
N ASP A 135 -0.31 9.93 7.60
CA ASP A 135 0.47 8.79 7.15
C ASP A 135 0.62 8.80 5.63
N LYS A 136 -0.43 9.15 4.91
CA LYS A 136 -0.38 9.31 3.45
C LYS A 136 0.66 10.34 3.04
N ILE A 137 0.66 11.50 3.69
CA ILE A 137 1.64 12.56 3.44
C ILE A 137 3.05 12.07 3.72
N ALA A 138 3.25 11.34 4.83
CA ALA A 138 4.56 10.82 5.19
C ALA A 138 5.11 9.86 4.13
N LEU A 139 4.25 8.98 3.60
CA LEU A 139 4.63 8.04 2.53
C LEU A 139 4.97 8.79 1.24
N LEU A 140 4.15 9.76 0.85
CA LEU A 140 4.39 10.54 -0.37
C LEU A 140 5.67 11.37 -0.28
N LYS A 141 5.93 11.98 0.87
CA LYS A 141 7.18 12.73 1.08
C LYS A 141 8.39 11.83 0.99
N ARG A 142 8.31 10.64 1.56
CA ARG A 142 9.40 9.65 1.50
C ARG A 142 9.73 9.31 0.04
N GLU A 143 8.72 9.26 -0.82
CA GLU A 143 8.89 8.98 -2.24
C GLU A 143 9.18 10.23 -3.08
N SER A 144 9.19 11.41 -2.49
CA SER A 144 9.30 12.70 -3.18
C SER A 144 8.21 12.86 -4.24
N ALA A 145 6.99 12.41 -3.91
CA ALA A 145 5.86 12.40 -4.83
C ALA A 145 4.92 13.56 -4.57
N ALA A 146 3.98 13.78 -5.52
CA ALA A 146 2.90 14.76 -5.43
C ALA A 146 3.39 16.21 -5.25
N GLY A 147 4.64 16.51 -5.55
CA GLY A 147 5.21 17.85 -5.39
C GLY A 147 5.32 18.32 -3.94
N LEU A 148 5.23 17.42 -2.99
CA LEU A 148 5.34 17.77 -1.58
C LEU A 148 6.78 18.12 -1.21
N LEU A 149 6.93 19.26 -0.53
CA LEU A 149 8.23 19.67 0.00
C LEU A 149 8.51 18.94 1.31
N ILE A 150 9.73 18.51 1.45
CA ILE A 150 10.18 17.75 2.62
C ILE A 150 10.84 18.68 3.61
#